data_b0a67ffec0a9d55d75ce25f222d60c26
#
_entry.id   b0a67ffec0a9d55d75ce25f222d60c26
#
_cell.length_a   1.000
_cell.length_b   1.000
_cell.length_c   1.000
_cell.angle_alpha   90.00
_cell.angle_beta   90.00
_cell.angle_gamma   90.00
#
_symmetry.space_group_name_H-M   'P 1'
#
loop_
_entity.id
_entity.type
_entity.pdbx_description
1 polymer ?
#
loop_
_entity_poly.entity_id
_entity_poly.type
_entity_poly.pdbx_seq_one_letter_code
_entity_poly.pdbx_strand_id
1 'polypeptide(L)'
;MRNRFVLTLIIFLAGTAFSWAASDKFTLVIDAGHGGHDAGALGAFSKEKDINLRTALAFGEYVERNCPDVRVIYTRKKDFFVPLHTRAEIANKAKADLFISIHTNSLPNKKIARGFETYTLGMHRASENLDVAKRENSVILVEKDYKQHYEGFDPNSSESYIIFEFLQDHFMAKSVEFAKFVQSNVCSLAKRQNKGVKQAGFLVLRETSMPSCLVEVGFISTPDEEQSLNNSATIDNIAKGLYNAFIKYKQKNAGGDTDYVTEHSSDVMQPTPAGNQEEEKPVTKQLTEVHDSSNNQDATSQKQANTEGKSTHDRASRNKNKENDKTAVAEETSGAPVFKIQIFITDRVLKDSDSRFKGEKADYYKDGNMLKYTIGSTTDYNEILRLKKSLGDKFPGSFIVAFKNGEKITTADAIREYRANKR
;
A
#
# COMPACT_ATOMS: atom_id res chain seq x y z
N MET A 1 -50.80 20.30 45.85
CA MET A 1 -50.52 20.21 44.38
C MET A 1 -49.10 20.73 44.01
N ARG A 2 -48.62 21.81 44.63
CA ARG A 2 -47.31 22.43 44.33
C ARG A 2 -46.09 21.50 44.53
N ASN A 3 -46.08 20.64 45.56
CA ASN A 3 -44.97 19.72 45.85
C ASN A 3 -44.89 18.50 44.88
N ARG A 4 -46.01 18.11 44.29
CA ARG A 4 -46.04 17.00 43.30
C ARG A 4 -45.47 17.46 41.95
N PHE A 5 -45.69 18.71 41.56
CA PHE A 5 -45.12 19.31 40.33
C PHE A 5 -43.61 19.49 40.42
N VAL A 6 -43.10 19.87 41.59
CA VAL A 6 -41.64 20.04 41.80
C VAL A 6 -40.94 18.70 41.77
N LEU A 7 -41.53 17.62 42.34
CA LEU A 7 -40.96 16.28 42.31
C LEU A 7 -40.95 15.68 40.91
N THR A 8 -42.00 15.91 40.10
CA THR A 8 -42.04 15.46 38.67
C THR A 8 -41.06 16.23 37.82
N LEU A 9 -40.82 17.50 38.04
CA LEU A 9 -39.83 18.30 37.31
C LEU A 9 -38.40 17.87 37.64
N ILE A 10 -38.10 17.52 38.91
CA ILE A 10 -36.76 17.01 39.30
C ILE A 10 -36.49 15.65 38.68
N ILE A 11 -37.49 14.76 38.62
CA ILE A 11 -37.34 13.45 37.96
C ILE A 11 -37.13 13.61 36.44
N PHE A 12 -37.78 14.58 35.78
CA PHE A 12 -37.62 14.87 34.36
C PHE A 12 -36.24 15.50 34.06
N LEU A 13 -35.74 16.40 34.94
CA LEU A 13 -34.37 16.95 34.78
C LEU A 13 -33.28 15.92 35.08
N ALA A 14 -33.50 14.98 36.01
CA ALA A 14 -32.56 13.89 36.27
C ALA A 14 -32.49 12.86 35.10
N GLY A 15 -33.60 12.67 34.37
CA GLY A 15 -33.68 11.79 33.21
C GLY A 15 -32.95 12.32 31.97
N THR A 16 -32.70 13.63 31.84
CA THR A 16 -32.01 14.24 30.70
C THR A 16 -30.48 14.32 30.85
N ALA A 17 -29.95 14.04 32.04
CA ALA A 17 -28.50 14.13 32.28
C ALA A 17 -27.69 12.88 31.88
N PHE A 18 -28.35 11.81 31.42
CA PHE A 18 -27.68 10.59 30.93
C PHE A 18 -27.72 10.41 29.41
N SER A 19 -27.68 11.51 28.65
CA SER A 19 -27.16 11.43 27.30
C SER A 19 -25.63 11.41 27.39
N TRP A 20 -25.08 10.28 27.79
CA TRP A 20 -23.68 9.99 27.40
C TRP A 20 -23.66 9.99 25.90
N ALA A 21 -23.07 11.02 25.31
CA ALA A 21 -22.58 10.96 23.96
C ALA A 21 -21.73 9.69 23.91
N ALA A 22 -22.21 8.66 23.24
CA ALA A 22 -21.41 7.48 22.96
C ALA A 22 -20.20 8.02 22.18
N SER A 23 -19.07 8.17 22.84
CA SER A 23 -17.81 8.50 22.17
C SER A 23 -17.64 7.42 21.10
N ASP A 24 -17.52 7.85 19.85
CA ASP A 24 -17.23 6.91 18.76
C ASP A 24 -16.02 6.08 19.17
N LYS A 25 -16.19 4.76 19.24
CA LYS A 25 -15.11 3.85 19.62
C LYS A 25 -13.96 3.99 18.64
N PHE A 26 -12.73 4.05 19.15
CA PHE A 26 -11.56 3.94 18.30
C PHE A 26 -11.63 2.64 17.48
N THR A 27 -11.56 2.76 16.15
CA THR A 27 -11.68 1.61 15.25
C THR A 27 -10.30 1.19 14.75
N LEU A 28 -9.87 0.00 15.16
CA LEU A 28 -8.65 -0.64 14.70
C LEU A 28 -8.99 -1.72 13.67
N VAL A 29 -8.38 -1.64 12.47
CA VAL A 29 -8.46 -2.73 11.48
C VAL A 29 -7.15 -3.50 11.47
N ILE A 30 -7.26 -4.80 11.67
CA ILE A 30 -6.16 -5.76 11.63
C ILE A 30 -6.31 -6.60 10.36
N ASP A 31 -5.35 -6.48 9.48
CA ASP A 31 -5.29 -7.24 8.24
C ASP A 31 -4.31 -8.41 8.39
N ALA A 32 -4.80 -9.63 8.21
CA ALA A 32 -3.96 -10.80 8.10
C ALA A 32 -3.66 -11.03 6.61
N GLY A 33 -2.44 -10.74 6.18
CA GLY A 33 -2.02 -10.87 4.78
C GLY A 33 -2.27 -12.26 4.21
N HIS A 34 -2.51 -12.35 2.90
CA HIS A 34 -2.79 -13.59 2.17
C HIS A 34 -4.06 -14.31 2.63
N GLY A 35 -4.21 -15.62 2.31
CA GLY A 35 -5.34 -16.45 2.73
C GLY A 35 -5.96 -17.27 1.60
N GLY A 36 -6.64 -18.36 1.93
CA GLY A 36 -7.28 -19.26 0.98
C GLY A 36 -6.28 -19.85 -0.01
N HIS A 37 -6.49 -19.61 -1.31
CA HIS A 37 -5.61 -20.08 -2.38
C HIS A 37 -4.29 -19.30 -2.46
N ASP A 38 -4.20 -18.11 -1.89
CA ASP A 38 -2.98 -17.35 -1.77
C ASP A 38 -2.26 -17.75 -0.47
N ALA A 39 -1.23 -18.56 -0.60
CA ALA A 39 -0.45 -19.05 0.52
C ALA A 39 0.52 -18.00 1.10
N GLY A 40 0.84 -16.93 0.34
CA GLY A 40 1.99 -16.09 0.60
C GLY A 40 3.30 -16.84 0.41
N ALA A 41 4.34 -16.42 1.07
CA ALA A 41 5.63 -17.11 1.06
C ALA A 41 5.52 -18.51 1.68
N LEU A 42 6.31 -19.43 1.11
CA LEU A 42 6.37 -20.83 1.57
C LEU A 42 7.68 -21.05 2.34
N GLY A 43 7.56 -21.56 3.54
CA GLY A 43 8.65 -22.10 4.32
C GLY A 43 8.93 -23.57 3.98
N ALA A 44 9.77 -24.20 4.76
CA ALA A 44 10.03 -25.64 4.62
C ALA A 44 8.83 -26.50 5.05
N PHE A 45 8.06 -26.05 6.05
CA PHE A 45 6.92 -26.79 6.61
C PHE A 45 5.71 -25.92 6.95
N SER A 46 5.76 -24.62 6.74
CA SER A 46 4.67 -23.69 7.05
C SER A 46 4.39 -22.73 5.90
N LYS A 47 3.27 -22.00 6.00
CA LYS A 47 2.84 -21.00 5.03
C LYS A 47 2.68 -19.67 5.73
N GLU A 48 3.04 -18.61 5.05
CA GLU A 48 2.93 -17.24 5.55
C GLU A 48 1.50 -16.91 6.00
N LYS A 49 0.49 -17.24 5.21
CA LYS A 49 -0.93 -16.96 5.53
C LYS A 49 -1.36 -17.49 6.90
N ASP A 50 -0.79 -18.60 7.35
CA ASP A 50 -1.15 -19.24 8.62
C ASP A 50 -0.47 -18.56 9.81
N ILE A 51 0.77 -18.11 9.64
CA ILE A 51 1.52 -17.30 10.62
C ILE A 51 0.85 -15.95 10.78
N ASN A 52 0.54 -15.29 9.66
CA ASN A 52 -0.13 -13.98 9.64
C ASN A 52 -1.48 -14.02 10.36
N LEU A 53 -2.29 -15.05 10.10
CA LEU A 53 -3.60 -15.21 10.74
C LEU A 53 -3.47 -15.41 12.26
N ARG A 54 -2.57 -16.31 12.68
CA ARG A 54 -2.34 -16.56 14.12
C ARG A 54 -1.89 -15.29 14.85
N THR A 55 -0.97 -14.55 14.25
CA THR A 55 -0.46 -13.30 14.83
C THR A 55 -1.56 -12.23 14.90
N ALA A 56 -2.35 -12.08 13.84
CA ALA A 56 -3.44 -11.11 13.77
C ALA A 56 -4.52 -11.40 14.82
N LEU A 57 -4.91 -12.66 14.97
CA LEU A 57 -5.91 -13.07 15.97
C LEU A 57 -5.39 -12.89 17.40
N ALA A 58 -4.15 -13.28 17.68
CA ALA A 58 -3.55 -13.09 19.01
C ALA A 58 -3.43 -11.61 19.38
N PHE A 59 -3.00 -10.75 18.44
CA PHE A 59 -2.95 -9.31 18.66
C PHE A 59 -4.33 -8.72 18.94
N GLY A 60 -5.31 -9.06 18.10
CA GLY A 60 -6.67 -8.55 18.28
C GLY A 60 -7.33 -9.02 19.56
N GLU A 61 -7.06 -10.27 20.01
CA GLU A 61 -7.53 -10.78 21.30
C GLU A 61 -6.99 -9.94 22.47
N TYR A 62 -5.73 -9.51 22.45
CA TYR A 62 -5.20 -8.59 23.46
C TYR A 62 -5.96 -7.26 23.45
N VAL A 63 -6.26 -6.69 22.29
CA VAL A 63 -7.01 -5.43 22.18
C VAL A 63 -8.45 -5.61 22.64
N GLU A 64 -9.17 -6.64 22.16
CA GLU A 64 -10.57 -6.91 22.50
C GLU A 64 -10.76 -7.14 24.01
N ARG A 65 -9.80 -7.83 24.66
CA ARG A 65 -9.85 -8.12 26.10
C ARG A 65 -9.56 -6.90 26.97
N ASN A 66 -8.60 -6.05 26.56
CA ASN A 66 -8.07 -5.01 27.43
C ASN A 66 -8.57 -3.59 27.08
N CYS A 67 -9.23 -3.40 25.93
CA CYS A 67 -9.67 -2.09 25.44
C CYS A 67 -11.16 -2.11 25.05
N PRO A 68 -12.09 -1.99 26.02
CA PRO A 68 -13.53 -2.05 25.73
C PRO A 68 -14.04 -0.86 24.89
N ASP A 69 -13.28 0.21 24.82
CA ASP A 69 -13.52 1.42 24.04
C ASP A 69 -12.94 1.34 22.60
N VAL A 70 -12.40 0.18 22.21
CA VAL A 70 -11.89 -0.09 20.87
C VAL A 70 -12.80 -1.07 20.13
N ARG A 71 -13.07 -0.76 18.87
CA ARG A 71 -13.72 -1.67 17.92
C ARG A 71 -12.66 -2.31 17.04
N VAL A 72 -12.43 -3.60 17.22
CA VAL A 72 -11.50 -4.37 16.38
C VAL A 72 -12.25 -4.96 15.19
N ILE A 73 -11.73 -4.73 13.99
CA ILE A 73 -12.22 -5.31 12.74
C ILE A 73 -11.06 -6.07 12.10
N TYR A 74 -11.34 -7.28 11.65
CA TYR A 74 -10.35 -8.09 10.93
C TYR A 74 -10.75 -8.18 9.47
N THR A 75 -9.79 -8.14 8.56
CA THR A 75 -10.06 -8.42 7.14
C THR A 75 -10.44 -9.89 6.94
N ARG A 76 -9.86 -10.79 7.76
CA ARG A 76 -10.25 -12.20 7.86
C ARG A 76 -9.97 -12.76 9.25
N LYS A 77 -10.83 -13.66 9.69
CA LYS A 77 -10.66 -14.46 10.95
C LYS A 77 -10.48 -15.96 10.66
N LYS A 78 -10.47 -16.37 9.38
CA LYS A 78 -10.33 -17.77 8.92
C LYS A 78 -9.45 -17.80 7.67
N ASP A 79 -9.14 -18.99 7.21
CA ASP A 79 -8.37 -19.17 5.99
C ASP A 79 -9.27 -19.05 4.75
N PHE A 80 -9.42 -17.80 4.26
CA PHE A 80 -10.03 -17.48 2.97
C PHE A 80 -9.30 -16.30 2.33
N PHE A 81 -9.39 -16.19 1.03
CA PHE A 81 -8.76 -15.13 0.24
C PHE A 81 -9.56 -13.83 0.33
N VAL A 82 -8.86 -12.72 0.52
CA VAL A 82 -9.39 -11.36 0.47
C VAL A 82 -8.53 -10.55 -0.49
N PRO A 83 -9.10 -9.99 -1.59
CA PRO A 83 -8.37 -9.12 -2.52
C PRO A 83 -7.76 -7.90 -1.83
N LEU A 84 -6.63 -7.38 -2.31
CA LEU A 84 -5.94 -6.24 -1.68
C LEU A 84 -6.83 -5.01 -1.56
N HIS A 85 -7.55 -4.64 -2.64
CA HIS A 85 -8.47 -3.50 -2.62
C HIS A 85 -9.57 -3.68 -1.57
N THR A 86 -10.09 -4.90 -1.40
CA THR A 86 -11.14 -5.20 -0.42
C THR A 86 -10.65 -5.02 1.02
N ARG A 87 -9.38 -5.34 1.32
CA ARG A 87 -8.78 -5.12 2.64
C ARG A 87 -8.81 -3.65 3.03
N ALA A 88 -8.35 -2.79 2.13
CA ALA A 88 -8.41 -1.34 2.33
C ALA A 88 -9.85 -0.81 2.37
N GLU A 89 -10.75 -1.33 1.51
CA GLU A 89 -12.17 -0.96 1.55
C GLU A 89 -12.85 -1.28 2.89
N ILE A 90 -12.54 -2.41 3.51
CA ILE A 90 -13.06 -2.77 4.85
C ILE A 90 -12.69 -1.67 5.84
N ALA A 91 -11.43 -1.23 5.83
CA ALA A 91 -10.95 -0.18 6.72
C ALA A 91 -11.59 1.18 6.41
N ASN A 92 -11.66 1.56 5.13
CA ASN A 92 -12.22 2.84 4.68
C ASN A 92 -13.73 2.94 4.97
N LYS A 93 -14.50 1.87 4.68
CA LYS A 93 -15.94 1.80 4.98
C LYS A 93 -16.22 1.84 6.49
N ALA A 94 -15.34 1.26 7.28
CA ALA A 94 -15.43 1.29 8.75
C ALA A 94 -15.02 2.65 9.33
N LYS A 95 -14.47 3.57 8.52
CA LYS A 95 -13.84 4.83 8.97
C LYS A 95 -12.82 4.54 10.07
N ALA A 96 -11.92 3.59 9.82
CA ALA A 96 -10.95 3.16 10.82
C ALA A 96 -9.99 4.29 11.20
N ASP A 97 -9.60 4.31 12.46
CA ASP A 97 -8.61 5.26 12.98
C ASP A 97 -7.18 4.76 12.76
N LEU A 98 -7.02 3.45 12.58
CA LEU A 98 -5.73 2.81 12.38
C LEU A 98 -5.89 1.49 11.61
N PHE A 99 -4.96 1.25 10.68
CA PHE A 99 -4.86 0.00 9.92
C PHE A 99 -3.47 -0.62 10.10
N ILE A 100 -3.41 -1.91 10.35
CA ILE A 100 -2.17 -2.68 10.39
C ILE A 100 -2.30 -3.97 9.58
N SER A 101 -1.39 -4.16 8.62
CA SER A 101 -1.28 -5.40 7.84
C SER A 101 -0.14 -6.25 8.39
N ILE A 102 -0.38 -7.55 8.57
CA ILE A 102 0.55 -8.49 9.18
C ILE A 102 0.98 -9.50 8.12
N HIS A 103 2.28 -9.56 7.88
CA HIS A 103 2.97 -10.38 6.89
C HIS A 103 4.18 -11.10 7.48
N THR A 104 4.73 -12.04 6.73
CA THR A 104 5.93 -12.80 7.08
C THR A 104 6.88 -12.85 5.88
N ASN A 105 8.01 -12.18 6.00
CA ASN A 105 8.98 -11.95 4.94
C ASN A 105 9.63 -13.25 4.43
N SER A 106 10.16 -13.19 3.21
CA SER A 106 10.93 -14.28 2.59
C SER A 106 12.02 -13.70 1.70
N LEU A 107 13.16 -14.37 1.64
CA LEU A 107 14.23 -14.02 0.72
C LEU A 107 14.45 -15.12 -0.32
N PRO A 108 14.72 -14.76 -1.58
CA PRO A 108 15.01 -15.71 -2.65
C PRO A 108 16.38 -16.35 -2.45
N ASN A 109 16.64 -17.46 -3.17
CA ASN A 109 17.96 -18.09 -3.31
C ASN A 109 18.59 -18.55 -1.99
N LYS A 110 17.79 -18.98 -1.03
CA LYS A 110 18.24 -19.46 0.30
C LYS A 110 19.10 -18.45 1.06
N LYS A 111 18.94 -17.15 0.76
CA LYS A 111 19.54 -16.09 1.58
C LYS A 111 18.98 -16.14 2.98
N ILE A 112 19.84 -15.96 3.96
CA ILE A 112 19.47 -15.98 5.38
C ILE A 112 19.29 -14.54 5.87
N ALA A 113 18.14 -14.26 6.45
CA ALA A 113 17.87 -13.03 7.19
C ALA A 113 17.03 -13.35 8.42
N ARG A 114 17.15 -12.50 9.43
CA ARG A 114 16.43 -12.62 10.70
C ARG A 114 15.94 -11.27 11.16
N GLY A 115 14.85 -11.28 11.93
CA GLY A 115 14.39 -10.09 12.62
C GLY A 115 13.03 -9.61 12.15
N PHE A 116 12.64 -8.46 12.69
CA PHE A 116 11.34 -7.83 12.51
C PHE A 116 11.50 -6.51 11.74
N GLU A 117 10.61 -6.25 10.81
CA GLU A 117 10.59 -5.04 9.99
C GLU A 117 9.20 -4.41 10.03
N THR A 118 9.14 -3.08 10.02
CA THR A 118 7.89 -2.34 9.88
C THR A 118 7.98 -1.41 8.70
N TYR A 119 6.95 -1.41 7.86
CA TYR A 119 6.87 -0.59 6.65
C TYR A 119 5.73 0.42 6.74
N THR A 120 5.99 1.61 6.23
CA THR A 120 4.94 2.60 5.91
C THR A 120 4.93 2.86 4.42
N LEU A 121 3.80 3.39 3.92
CA LEU A 121 3.70 3.81 2.53
C LEU A 121 4.75 4.87 2.23
N GLY A 122 5.38 4.78 1.08
CA GLY A 122 6.33 5.78 0.60
C GLY A 122 7.31 5.23 -0.41
N MET A 123 8.27 6.09 -0.79
CA MET A 123 9.32 5.71 -1.72
C MET A 123 10.30 4.71 -1.05
N HIS A 124 10.60 3.64 -1.75
CA HIS A 124 11.65 2.73 -1.33
C HIS A 124 13.03 3.39 -1.53
N ARG A 125 13.84 3.40 -0.46
CA ARG A 125 15.21 3.93 -0.52
C ARG A 125 16.27 2.87 -0.83
N ALA A 126 15.92 1.59 -0.70
CA ALA A 126 16.77 0.45 -0.98
C ALA A 126 16.05 -0.52 -1.91
N SER A 127 16.77 -1.16 -2.81
CA SER A 127 16.24 -2.17 -3.75
C SER A 127 15.52 -3.32 -3.03
N GLU A 128 16.05 -3.73 -1.87
CA GLU A 128 15.45 -4.79 -1.04
C GLU A 128 14.03 -4.45 -0.59
N ASN A 129 13.74 -3.18 -0.29
CA ASN A 129 12.39 -2.75 0.10
C ASN A 129 11.43 -2.80 -1.10
N LEU A 130 11.93 -2.53 -2.32
CA LEU A 130 11.17 -2.68 -3.54
C LEU A 130 10.84 -4.15 -3.81
N ASP A 131 11.79 -5.05 -3.58
CA ASP A 131 11.59 -6.49 -3.79
C ASP A 131 10.51 -7.05 -2.85
N VAL A 132 10.47 -6.59 -1.59
CA VAL A 132 9.39 -6.93 -0.65
C VAL A 132 8.05 -6.41 -1.19
N ALA A 133 7.97 -5.13 -1.56
CA ALA A 133 6.72 -4.56 -2.08
C ALA A 133 6.25 -5.24 -3.38
N LYS A 134 7.17 -5.61 -4.28
CA LYS A 134 6.84 -6.38 -5.49
C LYS A 134 6.23 -7.73 -5.16
N ARG A 135 6.81 -8.44 -4.20
CA ARG A 135 6.30 -9.75 -3.79
C ARG A 135 4.89 -9.62 -3.22
N GLU A 136 4.68 -8.70 -2.27
CA GLU A 136 3.37 -8.52 -1.63
C GLU A 136 2.31 -8.00 -2.61
N ASN A 137 2.68 -7.08 -3.49
CA ASN A 137 1.75 -6.57 -4.49
C ASN A 137 1.45 -7.59 -5.61
N SER A 138 2.29 -8.61 -5.81
CA SER A 138 2.09 -9.62 -6.87
C SER A 138 0.80 -10.42 -6.70
N VAL A 139 0.22 -10.44 -5.50
CA VAL A 139 -1.06 -11.10 -5.23
C VAL A 139 -2.21 -10.54 -6.08
N ILE A 140 -2.13 -9.29 -6.57
CA ILE A 140 -3.16 -8.74 -7.46
C ILE A 140 -3.30 -9.57 -8.76
N LEU A 141 -2.24 -10.25 -9.21
CA LEU A 141 -2.27 -11.06 -10.42
C LEU A 141 -3.18 -12.31 -10.31
N VAL A 142 -3.52 -12.74 -9.10
CA VAL A 142 -4.47 -13.83 -8.85
C VAL A 142 -5.89 -13.32 -8.55
N GLU A 143 -6.09 -12.01 -8.49
CA GLU A 143 -7.42 -11.39 -8.38
C GLU A 143 -8.12 -11.40 -9.74
N LYS A 144 -9.40 -11.82 -9.78
CA LYS A 144 -10.15 -11.96 -11.05
C LYS A 144 -10.28 -10.65 -11.81
N ASP A 145 -10.40 -9.54 -11.07
CA ASP A 145 -10.71 -8.21 -11.63
C ASP A 145 -9.53 -7.23 -11.46
N TYR A 146 -8.28 -7.75 -11.34
CA TYR A 146 -7.11 -6.92 -11.03
C TYR A 146 -6.90 -5.76 -12.02
N LYS A 147 -7.17 -5.98 -13.32
CA LYS A 147 -7.02 -4.95 -14.35
C LYS A 147 -7.97 -3.76 -14.18
N GLN A 148 -9.13 -3.99 -13.56
CA GLN A 148 -10.12 -2.94 -13.32
C GLN A 148 -9.73 -2.08 -12.09
N HIS A 149 -9.17 -2.72 -11.05
CA HIS A 149 -8.79 -2.06 -9.81
C HIS A 149 -7.41 -1.41 -9.87
N TYR A 150 -6.47 -1.99 -10.61
CA TYR A 150 -5.06 -1.57 -10.66
C TYR A 150 -4.59 -1.24 -12.07
N GLU A 151 -5.46 -0.61 -12.88
CA GLU A 151 -5.14 -0.28 -14.27
C GLU A 151 -3.83 0.51 -14.40
N GLY A 152 -2.94 0.02 -15.26
CA GLY A 152 -1.63 0.63 -15.50
C GLY A 152 -0.57 0.33 -14.43
N PHE A 153 -0.87 -0.51 -13.42
CA PHE A 153 0.10 -0.95 -12.44
C PHE A 153 0.52 -2.41 -12.70
N ASP A 154 1.78 -2.61 -12.98
CA ASP A 154 2.41 -3.94 -13.04
C ASP A 154 3.25 -4.15 -11.77
N PRO A 155 2.89 -5.11 -10.89
CA PRO A 155 3.61 -5.34 -9.65
C PRO A 155 5.05 -5.83 -9.87
N ASN A 156 5.38 -6.36 -11.05
CA ASN A 156 6.72 -6.83 -11.38
C ASN A 156 7.62 -5.74 -11.95
N SER A 157 7.04 -4.64 -12.48
CA SER A 157 7.79 -3.54 -13.08
C SER A 157 8.21 -2.51 -12.01
N SER A 158 9.50 -2.21 -11.94
CA SER A 158 10.01 -1.15 -11.03
C SER A 158 9.45 0.22 -11.38
N GLU A 159 9.12 0.45 -12.66
CA GLU A 159 8.55 1.69 -13.15
C GLU A 159 7.17 1.97 -12.55
N SER A 160 6.38 0.93 -12.32
CA SER A 160 5.06 1.07 -11.68
C SER A 160 5.16 1.64 -10.27
N TYR A 161 6.30 1.46 -9.59
CA TYR A 161 6.52 1.98 -8.23
C TYR A 161 6.94 3.44 -8.19
N ILE A 162 7.28 4.06 -9.32
CA ILE A 162 7.60 5.50 -9.39
C ILE A 162 6.41 6.35 -8.91
N ILE A 163 5.17 5.88 -9.11
CA ILE A 163 3.97 6.59 -8.64
C ILE A 163 4.00 6.84 -7.12
N PHE A 164 4.59 5.93 -6.34
CA PHE A 164 4.68 6.09 -4.89
C PHE A 164 5.63 7.22 -4.44
N GLU A 165 6.52 7.69 -5.32
CA GLU A 165 7.35 8.86 -5.05
C GLU A 165 6.54 10.16 -4.95
N PHE A 166 5.37 10.18 -5.59
CA PHE A 166 4.51 11.36 -5.70
C PHE A 166 3.33 11.34 -4.75
N LEU A 167 3.08 10.22 -4.09
CA LEU A 167 2.03 10.13 -3.10
C LEU A 167 2.47 10.88 -1.85
N GLN A 168 1.91 12.07 -1.64
CA GLN A 168 1.93 12.71 -0.33
C GLN A 168 0.87 12.01 0.53
N ASP A 169 1.31 11.08 1.35
CA ASP A 169 0.45 10.47 2.34
C ASP A 169 0.12 11.49 3.43
N HIS A 170 -1.15 11.88 3.50
CA HIS A 170 -1.65 12.79 4.53
C HIS A 170 -1.42 12.23 5.95
N PHE A 171 -1.37 10.92 6.08
CA PHE A 171 -1.20 10.22 7.35
C PHE A 171 0.25 9.77 7.61
N MET A 172 1.19 10.13 6.74
CA MET A 172 2.60 9.69 6.81
C MET A 172 3.20 9.86 8.21
N ALA A 173 3.05 11.06 8.80
CA ALA A 173 3.65 11.34 10.10
C ALA A 173 3.11 10.41 11.20
N LYS A 174 1.79 10.17 11.23
CA LYS A 174 1.13 9.27 12.18
C LYS A 174 1.44 7.80 11.88
N SER A 175 1.52 7.42 10.61
CA SER A 175 1.92 6.08 10.17
C SER A 175 3.35 5.75 10.63
N VAL A 176 4.29 6.65 10.42
CA VAL A 176 5.69 6.50 10.86
C VAL A 176 5.79 6.48 12.39
N GLU A 177 5.01 7.28 13.10
CA GLU A 177 4.97 7.26 14.56
C GLU A 177 4.49 5.90 15.09
N PHE A 178 3.38 5.39 14.56
CA PHE A 178 2.88 4.07 14.93
C PHE A 178 3.89 2.96 14.59
N ALA A 179 4.47 3.00 13.39
CA ALA A 179 5.48 2.05 12.96
C ALA A 179 6.71 2.01 13.89
N LYS A 180 7.14 3.18 14.41
CA LYS A 180 8.24 3.24 15.40
C LYS A 180 7.86 2.59 16.73
N PHE A 181 6.62 2.80 17.21
CA PHE A 181 6.15 2.11 18.41
C PHE A 181 6.08 0.60 18.18
N VAL A 182 5.56 0.15 17.05
CA VAL A 182 5.51 -1.27 16.66
C VAL A 182 6.91 -1.86 16.64
N GLN A 183 7.83 -1.27 15.88
CA GLN A 183 9.19 -1.77 15.72
C GLN A 183 9.90 -1.91 17.07
N SER A 184 9.80 -0.90 17.93
CA SER A 184 10.48 -0.90 19.23
C SER A 184 9.89 -1.94 20.20
N ASN A 185 8.54 -1.96 20.35
CA ASN A 185 7.90 -2.82 21.35
C ASN A 185 7.95 -4.30 20.97
N VAL A 186 7.77 -4.63 19.68
CA VAL A 186 7.86 -6.02 19.22
C VAL A 186 9.28 -6.54 19.35
N CYS A 187 10.29 -5.78 18.90
CA CYS A 187 11.69 -6.22 18.99
C CYS A 187 12.12 -6.42 20.45
N SER A 188 11.67 -5.56 21.36
CA SER A 188 11.96 -5.70 22.79
C SER A 188 11.33 -6.94 23.41
N LEU A 189 10.00 -7.12 23.24
CA LEU A 189 9.25 -8.20 23.88
C LEU A 189 9.50 -9.57 23.27
N ALA A 190 9.49 -9.66 21.95
CA ALA A 190 9.70 -10.91 21.22
C ALA A 190 11.20 -11.21 20.99
N LYS A 191 12.10 -10.39 21.50
CA LYS A 191 13.57 -10.54 21.33
C LYS A 191 13.96 -10.71 19.86
N ARG A 192 13.28 -9.96 18.97
CA ARG A 192 13.55 -10.00 17.53
C ARG A 192 14.66 -9.01 17.18
N GLN A 193 15.52 -9.38 16.22
CA GLN A 193 16.49 -8.43 15.67
C GLN A 193 15.73 -7.24 15.05
N ASN A 194 16.13 -6.03 15.44
CA ASN A 194 15.52 -4.81 14.94
C ASN A 194 16.06 -4.47 13.54
N LYS A 195 15.22 -4.58 12.51
CA LYS A 195 15.57 -4.26 11.12
C LYS A 195 15.10 -2.85 10.71
N GLY A 196 14.47 -2.13 11.63
CA GLY A 196 14.06 -0.74 11.48
C GLY A 196 12.71 -0.52 10.83
N VAL A 197 12.30 0.75 10.81
CA VAL A 197 11.14 1.25 10.09
C VAL A 197 11.59 1.66 8.69
N LYS A 198 10.89 1.18 7.68
CA LYS A 198 11.21 1.34 6.26
C LYS A 198 10.02 1.93 5.50
N GLN A 199 10.24 2.29 4.24
CA GLN A 199 9.19 2.72 3.33
C GLN A 199 9.23 1.90 2.05
N ALA A 200 8.04 1.55 1.54
CA ALA A 200 7.88 0.93 0.24
C ALA A 200 6.47 1.14 -0.32
N GLY A 201 6.30 0.86 -1.60
CA GLY A 201 5.06 1.06 -2.34
C GLY A 201 4.08 -0.10 -2.20
N PHE A 202 3.57 -0.36 -1.01
CA PHE A 202 2.54 -1.37 -0.78
C PHE A 202 1.16 -0.88 -1.22
N LEU A 203 0.52 -1.61 -2.13
CA LEU A 203 -0.82 -1.28 -2.63
C LEU A 203 -1.86 -1.27 -1.51
N VAL A 204 -1.81 -2.23 -0.60
CA VAL A 204 -2.75 -2.31 0.52
C VAL A 204 -2.71 -1.05 1.38
N LEU A 205 -1.53 -0.44 1.57
CA LEU A 205 -1.40 0.81 2.33
C LEU A 205 -1.78 2.03 1.49
N ARG A 206 -1.55 1.99 0.16
CA ARG A 206 -1.92 3.09 -0.75
C ARG A 206 -3.41 3.36 -0.75
N GLU A 207 -4.20 2.32 -0.68
CA GLU A 207 -5.66 2.39 -0.78
C GLU A 207 -6.33 2.73 0.57
N THR A 208 -5.59 2.82 1.70
CA THR A 208 -6.13 3.19 3.01
C THR A 208 -6.27 4.70 3.18
N SER A 209 -7.31 5.14 3.91
CA SER A 209 -7.62 6.55 4.20
C SER A 209 -7.38 6.91 5.67
N MET A 210 -6.49 6.21 6.36
CA MET A 210 -6.11 6.42 7.75
C MET A 210 -4.63 6.09 7.95
N PRO A 211 -4.03 6.43 9.11
CA PRO A 211 -2.69 5.96 9.46
C PRO A 211 -2.58 4.45 9.34
N SER A 212 -1.51 3.99 8.67
CA SER A 212 -1.36 2.57 8.34
C SER A 212 0.10 2.12 8.32
N CYS A 213 0.33 0.85 8.65
CA CYS A 213 1.62 0.21 8.44
C CYS A 213 1.47 -1.27 8.08
N LEU A 214 2.53 -1.83 7.52
CA LEU A 214 2.69 -3.27 7.28
C LEU A 214 3.87 -3.76 8.11
N VAL A 215 3.70 -4.90 8.77
CA VAL A 215 4.76 -5.54 9.54
C VAL A 215 5.17 -6.86 8.91
N GLU A 216 6.47 -7.12 8.91
CA GLU A 216 7.07 -8.39 8.55
C GLU A 216 7.59 -9.03 9.85
N VAL A 217 6.86 -10.03 10.33
CA VAL A 217 7.10 -10.60 11.68
C VAL A 217 8.38 -11.42 11.78
N GLY A 218 8.96 -11.79 10.65
CA GLY A 218 10.22 -12.54 10.53
C GLY A 218 10.41 -13.07 9.12
N PHE A 219 11.36 -13.97 8.92
CA PHE A 219 11.74 -14.50 7.60
C PHE A 219 11.46 -16.00 7.50
N ILE A 220 10.32 -16.37 6.89
CA ILE A 220 9.90 -17.78 6.76
C ILE A 220 10.90 -18.64 5.96
N SER A 221 11.68 -18.01 5.07
CA SER A 221 12.73 -18.70 4.28
C SER A 221 13.97 -19.08 5.09
N THR A 222 14.09 -18.64 6.35
CA THR A 222 15.21 -18.94 7.24
C THR A 222 14.75 -19.99 8.26
N PRO A 223 15.38 -21.17 8.33
CA PRO A 223 14.84 -22.32 9.08
C PRO A 223 14.58 -22.07 10.58
N ASP A 224 15.49 -21.40 11.28
CA ASP A 224 15.31 -21.07 12.69
C ASP A 224 14.26 -19.98 12.93
N GLU A 225 14.11 -19.04 12.00
CA GLU A 225 13.02 -18.06 12.00
C GLU A 225 11.67 -18.75 11.77
N GLU A 226 11.57 -19.64 10.79
CA GLU A 226 10.36 -20.42 10.53
C GLU A 226 9.96 -21.22 11.76
N GLN A 227 10.91 -21.93 12.40
CA GLN A 227 10.65 -22.65 13.63
C GLN A 227 10.16 -21.72 14.75
N SER A 228 10.81 -20.58 14.94
CA SER A 228 10.41 -19.56 15.90
C SER A 228 9.00 -19.02 15.64
N LEU A 229 8.68 -18.69 14.40
CA LEU A 229 7.36 -18.15 13.99
C LEU A 229 6.22 -19.19 14.08
N ASN A 230 6.54 -20.46 14.22
CA ASN A 230 5.57 -21.52 14.50
C ASN A 230 5.46 -21.86 15.99
N ASN A 231 6.25 -21.22 16.86
CA ASN A 231 6.16 -21.34 18.30
C ASN A 231 5.09 -20.37 18.86
N SER A 232 4.15 -20.90 19.64
CA SER A 232 3.05 -20.10 20.20
C SER A 232 3.54 -18.98 21.13
N ALA A 233 4.59 -19.21 21.93
CA ALA A 233 5.15 -18.19 22.80
C ALA A 233 5.79 -17.02 22.01
N THR A 234 6.40 -17.30 20.85
CA THR A 234 6.92 -16.26 19.98
C THR A 234 5.79 -15.42 19.40
N ILE A 235 4.73 -16.06 18.89
CA ILE A 235 3.54 -15.37 18.37
C ILE A 235 2.90 -14.51 19.47
N ASP A 236 2.75 -15.05 20.67
CA ASP A 236 2.19 -14.34 21.81
C ASP A 236 3.03 -13.08 22.17
N ASN A 237 4.35 -13.20 22.22
CA ASN A 237 5.24 -12.07 22.48
C ASN A 237 5.21 -11.00 21.37
N ILE A 238 5.09 -11.42 20.09
CA ILE A 238 4.86 -10.49 18.98
C ILE A 238 3.53 -9.76 19.16
N ALA A 239 2.45 -10.49 19.47
CA ALA A 239 1.12 -9.95 19.69
C ALA A 239 1.08 -8.96 20.87
N LYS A 240 1.73 -9.27 21.98
CA LYS A 240 1.92 -8.35 23.12
C LYS A 240 2.68 -7.09 22.72
N GLY A 241 3.74 -7.23 21.90
CA GLY A 241 4.50 -6.11 21.38
C GLY A 241 3.65 -5.18 20.51
N LEU A 242 2.83 -5.76 19.62
CA LEU A 242 1.87 -5.03 18.79
C LEU A 242 0.81 -4.32 19.66
N TYR A 243 0.28 -5.01 20.66
CA TYR A 243 -0.68 -4.44 21.62
C TYR A 243 -0.09 -3.25 22.37
N ASN A 244 1.11 -3.37 22.95
CA ASN A 244 1.76 -2.27 23.65
C ASN A 244 2.05 -1.07 22.75
N ALA A 245 2.41 -1.32 21.49
CA ALA A 245 2.60 -0.27 20.49
C ALA A 245 1.28 0.45 20.18
N PHE A 246 0.20 -0.32 20.03
CA PHE A 246 -1.15 0.20 19.80
C PHE A 246 -1.59 1.09 20.96
N ILE A 247 -1.44 0.65 22.20
CA ILE A 247 -1.81 1.42 23.39
C ILE A 247 -1.05 2.75 23.44
N LYS A 248 0.27 2.74 23.23
CA LYS A 248 1.08 3.96 23.20
C LYS A 248 0.63 4.93 22.10
N TYR A 249 0.30 4.40 20.95
CA TYR A 249 -0.20 5.20 19.83
C TYR A 249 -1.57 5.82 20.14
N LYS A 250 -2.50 5.00 20.66
CA LYS A 250 -3.85 5.43 21.00
C LYS A 250 -3.84 6.50 22.09
N GLN A 251 -3.13 6.30 23.19
CA GLN A 251 -2.97 7.28 24.26
C GLN A 251 -2.47 8.62 23.74
N LYS A 252 -1.49 8.60 22.84
CA LYS A 252 -0.91 9.82 22.27
C LYS A 252 -1.83 10.56 21.28
N ASN A 253 -2.62 9.84 20.49
CA ASN A 253 -3.36 10.40 19.36
C ASN A 253 -4.87 10.52 19.55
N ALA A 254 -5.47 9.79 20.49
CA ALA A 254 -6.91 9.79 20.75
C ALA A 254 -7.34 10.65 21.96
N GLY A 255 -6.42 11.31 22.65
CA GLY A 255 -6.72 12.24 23.74
C GLY A 255 -7.40 11.61 24.97
N GLY A 256 -7.26 10.31 25.16
CA GLY A 256 -7.87 9.58 26.27
C GLY A 256 -6.87 9.28 27.39
N ASP A 257 -7.14 9.82 28.55
CA ASP A 257 -6.44 9.48 29.82
C ASP A 257 -7.04 8.18 30.37
N THR A 258 -6.78 7.06 29.66
CA THR A 258 -7.18 5.73 30.12
C THR A 258 -5.92 4.95 30.47
N ASP A 259 -5.83 4.55 31.75
CA ASP A 259 -4.78 3.67 32.25
C ASP A 259 -4.95 2.25 31.66
N TYR A 260 -4.41 2.05 30.46
CA TYR A 260 -4.32 0.69 29.89
C TYR A 260 -3.12 -0.05 30.49
N VAL A 261 -3.35 -1.29 30.89
CA VAL A 261 -2.27 -2.16 31.36
C VAL A 261 -1.36 -2.50 30.17
N THR A 262 -0.10 -2.07 30.25
CA THR A 262 0.93 -2.54 29.32
C THR A 262 1.46 -3.88 29.79
N GLU A 263 1.49 -4.86 28.90
CA GLU A 263 2.09 -6.17 29.18
C GLU A 263 3.61 -6.03 29.25
N HIS A 264 4.20 -6.36 30.38
CA HIS A 264 5.67 -6.37 30.56
C HIS A 264 6.20 -7.80 30.49
N SER A 265 7.34 -7.99 29.84
CA SER A 265 8.13 -9.20 30.11
C SER A 265 8.81 -9.03 31.48
N SER A 266 8.74 -10.05 32.30
CA SER A 266 9.32 -10.06 33.67
C SER A 266 10.85 -9.99 33.71
N ASP A 267 11.54 -9.78 32.58
CA ASP A 267 13.00 -9.66 32.49
C ASP A 267 13.41 -8.42 31.67
N VAL A 268 13.39 -7.26 32.28
CA VAL A 268 14.06 -6.07 31.73
C VAL A 268 15.49 -6.03 32.23
N MET A 269 16.45 -6.54 31.46
CA MET A 269 17.85 -6.12 31.59
C MET A 269 17.96 -4.65 31.15
N GLN A 270 18.46 -3.80 32.04
CA GLN A 270 18.78 -2.41 31.78
C GLN A 270 19.80 -2.30 30.63
N PRO A 271 19.72 -1.27 29.77
CA PRO A 271 20.73 -1.06 28.74
C PRO A 271 22.06 -0.64 29.39
N THR A 272 23.10 -1.40 29.15
CA THR A 272 24.48 -1.01 29.42
C THR A 272 24.87 0.19 28.54
N PRO A 273 25.55 1.23 29.07
CA PRO A 273 25.98 2.37 28.25
C PRO A 273 27.04 1.96 27.23
N ALA A 274 26.89 2.44 26.03
CA ALA A 274 27.82 2.23 24.92
C ALA A 274 29.21 2.74 25.28
N GLY A 275 30.16 1.84 25.26
CA GLY A 275 31.59 2.15 25.33
C GLY A 275 32.11 2.74 24.03
N ASN A 276 33.08 3.61 24.18
CA ASN A 276 33.76 4.46 23.22
C ASN A 276 34.11 3.80 21.88
N GLN A 277 33.89 4.56 20.82
CA GLN A 277 34.45 4.33 19.50
C GLN A 277 35.95 4.54 19.52
N GLU A 278 36.72 3.51 19.20
CA GLU A 278 38.11 3.65 18.76
C GLU A 278 38.14 3.75 17.23
N GLU A 279 38.77 4.82 16.76
CA GLU A 279 39.09 5.09 15.35
C GLU A 279 40.11 4.08 14.84
N GLU A 280 39.78 3.24 13.86
CA GLU A 280 40.75 2.52 13.06
C GLU A 280 41.07 3.25 11.76
N LYS A 281 42.36 3.60 11.62
CA LYS A 281 43.00 4.19 10.44
C LYS A 281 43.14 3.17 9.31
N PRO A 282 43.19 3.60 8.05
CA PRO A 282 43.30 2.71 6.89
C PRO A 282 44.72 2.17 6.72
N VAL A 283 44.82 0.85 6.59
CA VAL A 283 46.08 0.18 6.17
C VAL A 283 46.05 -0.10 4.69
N THR A 284 46.94 0.61 3.99
CA THR A 284 47.35 0.36 2.60
C THR A 284 48.24 -0.88 2.53
N LYS A 285 47.94 -1.87 1.69
CA LYS A 285 48.93 -2.83 1.16
C LYS A 285 48.57 -3.24 -0.27
N GLN A 286 49.33 -2.73 -1.14
CA GLN A 286 50.19 -3.23 -2.24
C GLN A 286 49.77 -4.53 -2.96
N LEU A 287 49.73 -4.31 -4.28
CA LEU A 287 49.68 -5.26 -5.40
C LEU A 287 50.81 -6.31 -5.31
N THR A 288 50.49 -7.53 -5.74
CA THR A 288 51.41 -8.38 -6.50
C THR A 288 50.61 -9.11 -7.59
N GLU A 289 51.04 -8.84 -8.83
CA GLU A 289 50.69 -9.54 -10.05
C GLU A 289 51.32 -10.94 -10.03
N VAL A 290 50.60 -11.93 -10.62
CA VAL A 290 51.22 -13.08 -11.28
C VAL A 290 50.34 -13.42 -12.50
N HIS A 291 51.00 -13.34 -13.67
CA HIS A 291 50.70 -13.94 -14.95
C HIS A 291 50.48 -15.45 -14.81
N ASP A 292 49.73 -16.16 -15.67
CA ASP A 292 49.94 -16.42 -17.07
C ASP A 292 48.88 -17.36 -17.66
N SER A 293 48.57 -17.14 -18.91
CA SER A 293 48.44 -17.97 -20.10
C SER A 293 47.31 -18.98 -20.27
N SER A 294 46.57 -18.68 -21.29
CA SER A 294 46.40 -19.39 -22.60
C SER A 294 45.41 -20.55 -22.59
N ASN A 295 44.60 -20.78 -23.52
CA ASN A 295 44.51 -20.73 -24.94
C ASN A 295 43.13 -21.20 -25.41
N ASN A 296 42.50 -20.48 -26.30
CA ASN A 296 42.21 -20.82 -27.70
C ASN A 296 41.05 -21.76 -28.09
N GLN A 297 40.32 -21.22 -28.99
CA GLN A 297 39.78 -21.80 -30.26
C GLN A 297 38.41 -22.49 -30.12
N ASP A 298 37.49 -22.40 -31.05
CA ASP A 298 37.29 -21.70 -32.30
C ASP A 298 35.83 -21.89 -32.74
N ALA A 299 35.31 -20.88 -33.45
CA ALA A 299 34.62 -20.93 -34.74
C ALA A 299 33.33 -21.81 -34.85
N THR A 300 32.29 -21.45 -35.49
CA THR A 300 31.95 -20.90 -36.79
C THR A 300 30.44 -20.85 -36.95
N SER A 301 29.86 -19.74 -37.31
CA SER A 301 29.23 -19.39 -38.60
C SER A 301 28.08 -20.23 -39.14
N GLN A 302 27.02 -19.58 -39.46
CA GLN A 302 26.31 -19.42 -40.76
C GLN A 302 24.84 -19.14 -40.51
N LYS A 303 24.25 -18.00 -40.89
CA LYS A 303 23.94 -17.37 -42.18
C LYS A 303 22.70 -17.96 -42.87
N GLN A 304 21.84 -17.05 -43.24
CA GLN A 304 20.92 -16.99 -44.41
C GLN A 304 19.51 -17.58 -44.21
N ALA A 305 18.45 -17.07 -44.85
CA ALA A 305 18.15 -15.86 -45.64
C ALA A 305 16.62 -15.82 -45.87
N ASN A 306 16.15 -14.61 -46.09
CA ASN A 306 15.06 -14.13 -46.96
C ASN A 306 13.99 -15.09 -47.47
N THR A 307 12.75 -14.67 -47.46
CA THR A 307 12.03 -14.39 -48.71
C THR A 307 10.83 -13.48 -48.52
N GLU A 308 10.72 -12.54 -49.43
CA GLU A 308 9.64 -11.59 -49.71
C GLU A 308 8.39 -12.29 -50.25
N GLY A 309 7.25 -11.62 -50.11
CA GLY A 309 6.01 -11.96 -50.78
C GLY A 309 5.02 -10.80 -50.80
N LYS A 310 5.11 -9.99 -51.84
CA LYS A 310 4.20 -8.91 -52.26
C LYS A 310 2.91 -9.48 -52.85
N SER A 311 1.77 -8.78 -52.72
CA SER A 311 0.77 -8.45 -53.77
C SER A 311 -0.54 -7.99 -53.12
N THR A 312 -0.97 -6.77 -53.23
CA THR A 312 -1.68 -5.93 -54.21
C THR A 312 -3.19 -6.15 -54.32
N HIS A 313 -3.87 -5.01 -54.19
CA HIS A 313 -5.15 -4.55 -54.79
C HIS A 313 -6.46 -5.28 -54.44
N ASP A 314 -7.60 -4.65 -54.23
CA ASP A 314 -8.28 -3.46 -54.84
C ASP A 314 -9.50 -3.01 -53.97
N ARG A 315 -9.68 -1.72 -53.81
CA ARG A 315 -10.71 -0.80 -54.31
C ARG A 315 -12.17 -0.97 -53.88
N ALA A 316 -12.57 0.05 -53.12
CA ALA A 316 -13.78 0.90 -53.23
C ALA A 316 -15.17 0.36 -52.84
N SER A 317 -15.77 1.00 -51.87
CA SER A 317 -16.97 1.81 -52.18
C SER A 317 -17.38 2.70 -50.98
N ARG A 318 -17.73 3.93 -51.33
CA ARG A 318 -18.30 5.01 -50.55
C ARG A 318 -19.59 4.57 -49.82
N ASN A 319 -19.72 4.99 -48.55
CA ASN A 319 -20.94 5.73 -48.22
C ASN A 319 -20.70 6.74 -47.10
N LYS A 320 -21.13 7.97 -47.35
CA LYS A 320 -21.14 9.12 -46.45
C LYS A 320 -22.24 8.94 -45.44
N ASN A 321 -21.93 8.99 -44.14
CA ASN A 321 -22.84 9.61 -43.16
C ASN A 321 -21.96 10.47 -42.25
N LYS A 322 -22.21 11.78 -42.39
CA LYS A 322 -21.72 12.82 -41.48
C LYS A 322 -22.51 12.70 -40.18
N GLU A 323 -21.89 12.17 -39.15
CA GLU A 323 -22.29 12.45 -37.79
C GLU A 323 -21.18 13.28 -37.14
N ASN A 324 -21.56 14.42 -36.61
CA ASN A 324 -20.69 15.39 -35.98
C ASN A 324 -19.94 14.77 -34.80
N ASP A 325 -18.71 14.36 -35.02
CA ASP A 325 -17.76 13.97 -33.99
C ASP A 325 -17.15 15.25 -33.40
N LYS A 326 -17.75 15.77 -32.32
CA LYS A 326 -17.11 16.80 -31.50
C LYS A 326 -16.06 16.14 -30.62
N THR A 327 -14.96 15.73 -31.19
CA THR A 327 -13.72 15.52 -30.49
C THR A 327 -13.14 16.90 -30.22
N ALA A 328 -13.30 17.41 -28.99
CA ALA A 328 -12.54 18.57 -28.55
C ALA A 328 -11.07 18.17 -28.42
N VAL A 329 -10.34 18.33 -29.52
CA VAL A 329 -8.88 18.26 -29.53
C VAL A 329 -8.38 19.51 -28.84
N ALA A 330 -7.85 19.38 -27.62
CA ALA A 330 -7.01 20.41 -27.03
C ALA A 330 -5.82 20.62 -27.97
N GLU A 331 -5.49 21.89 -28.24
CA GLU A 331 -4.36 22.32 -29.07
C GLU A 331 -3.12 21.46 -28.81
N GLU A 332 -2.66 20.77 -29.84
CA GLU A 332 -1.42 20.01 -29.87
C GLU A 332 -0.24 20.99 -29.77
N THR A 333 0.21 21.25 -28.55
CA THR A 333 1.56 21.74 -28.34
C THR A 333 2.50 20.56 -28.47
N SER A 334 3.24 20.53 -29.57
CA SER A 334 4.29 19.62 -29.98
C SER A 334 4.83 18.67 -28.91
N GLY A 335 4.42 17.40 -28.95
CA GLY A 335 5.20 16.30 -28.42
C GLY A 335 5.25 16.08 -26.91
N ALA A 336 4.75 17.01 -26.09
CA ALA A 336 4.73 16.86 -24.63
C ALA A 336 3.56 16.00 -24.18
N PRO A 337 3.74 15.19 -23.12
CA PRO A 337 2.63 14.39 -22.55
C PRO A 337 1.57 15.31 -21.95
N VAL A 338 0.30 14.96 -22.15
CA VAL A 338 -0.89 15.62 -21.58
C VAL A 338 -1.48 14.76 -20.49
N PHE A 339 -1.70 15.33 -19.31
CA PHE A 339 -2.28 14.65 -18.15
C PHE A 339 -3.75 15.04 -17.99
N LYS A 340 -4.60 14.06 -17.69
CA LYS A 340 -6.04 14.21 -17.39
C LYS A 340 -6.40 13.38 -16.17
N ILE A 341 -7.55 13.67 -15.51
CA ILE A 341 -8.04 12.91 -14.35
C ILE A 341 -9.21 12.05 -14.80
N GLN A 342 -9.05 10.75 -14.85
CA GLN A 342 -10.16 9.82 -15.11
C GLN A 342 -11.02 9.69 -13.87
N ILE A 343 -12.35 9.85 -14.04
CA ILE A 343 -13.32 9.92 -12.94
C ILE A 343 -14.26 8.70 -12.89
N PHE A 344 -14.67 8.17 -14.02
CA PHE A 344 -15.47 6.93 -14.13
C PHE A 344 -15.51 6.41 -15.57
N ILE A 345 -16.10 5.23 -15.73
CA ILE A 345 -16.24 4.50 -17.01
C ILE A 345 -17.73 4.24 -17.26
N THR A 346 -18.15 4.28 -18.53
CA THR A 346 -19.51 3.95 -18.97
C THR A 346 -19.51 3.37 -20.39
N ASP A 347 -20.58 2.72 -20.76
CA ASP A 347 -20.83 2.15 -22.09
C ASP A 347 -21.54 3.11 -23.06
N ARG A 348 -21.98 4.29 -22.58
CA ARG A 348 -22.75 5.26 -23.36
C ARG A 348 -22.29 6.69 -23.14
N VAL A 349 -22.49 7.53 -24.16
CA VAL A 349 -22.25 8.97 -24.07
C VAL A 349 -23.25 9.62 -23.12
N LEU A 350 -22.74 10.44 -22.22
CA LEU A 350 -23.52 11.20 -21.24
C LEU A 350 -23.72 12.63 -21.71
N LYS A 351 -24.85 13.23 -21.32
CA LYS A 351 -25.08 14.66 -21.52
C LYS A 351 -24.20 15.47 -20.55
N ASP A 352 -23.76 16.66 -20.95
CA ASP A 352 -22.93 17.55 -20.11
C ASP A 352 -23.58 17.88 -18.76
N SER A 353 -24.91 17.80 -18.66
CA SER A 353 -25.68 18.03 -17.42
C SER A 353 -25.86 16.76 -16.55
N ASP A 354 -25.21 15.64 -16.88
CA ASP A 354 -25.36 14.41 -16.11
C ASP A 354 -24.86 14.60 -14.66
N SER A 355 -25.69 14.18 -13.70
CA SER A 355 -25.41 14.38 -12.27
C SER A 355 -24.13 13.71 -11.79
N ARG A 356 -23.63 12.70 -12.51
CA ARG A 356 -22.34 12.02 -12.20
C ARG A 356 -21.14 12.92 -12.36
N PHE A 357 -21.22 13.99 -13.16
CA PHE A 357 -20.17 14.98 -13.27
C PHE A 357 -20.08 15.93 -12.08
N LYS A 358 -21.09 15.95 -11.20
CA LYS A 358 -21.11 16.79 -9.98
C LYS A 358 -20.78 18.27 -10.23
N GLY A 359 -21.23 18.78 -11.39
CA GLY A 359 -21.00 20.15 -11.82
C GLY A 359 -19.64 20.43 -12.46
N GLU A 360 -18.80 19.42 -12.63
CA GLU A 360 -17.52 19.55 -13.32
C GLU A 360 -17.68 19.35 -14.84
N LYS A 361 -16.85 20.04 -15.60
CA LYS A 361 -16.77 19.83 -17.05
C LYS A 361 -15.90 18.61 -17.31
N ALA A 362 -16.43 17.64 -18.03
CA ALA A 362 -15.73 16.38 -18.31
C ALA A 362 -15.69 16.12 -19.82
N ASP A 363 -14.58 15.60 -20.28
CA ASP A 363 -14.38 14.99 -21.60
C ASP A 363 -14.31 13.48 -21.48
N TYR A 364 -14.26 12.76 -22.60
CA TYR A 364 -14.06 11.31 -22.58
C TYR A 364 -13.11 10.84 -23.69
N TYR A 365 -12.53 9.67 -23.49
CA TYR A 365 -11.84 8.92 -24.52
C TYR A 365 -12.40 7.49 -24.61
N LYS A 366 -12.25 6.87 -25.78
CA LYS A 366 -12.67 5.48 -26.01
C LYS A 366 -11.54 4.52 -25.70
N ASP A 367 -11.87 3.44 -25.01
CA ASP A 367 -10.98 2.33 -24.76
C ASP A 367 -11.78 1.02 -24.91
N GLY A 368 -11.59 0.36 -26.06
CA GLY A 368 -12.47 -0.71 -26.52
C GLY A 368 -13.91 -0.21 -26.70
N ASN A 369 -14.85 -0.91 -26.08
CA ASN A 369 -16.30 -0.56 -26.12
C ASN A 369 -16.71 0.40 -24.99
N MET A 370 -15.76 0.87 -24.17
CA MET A 370 -16.06 1.70 -23.02
C MET A 370 -15.64 3.15 -23.25
N LEU A 371 -16.38 4.07 -22.64
CA LEU A 371 -16.09 5.50 -22.59
C LEU A 371 -15.53 5.84 -21.20
N LYS A 372 -14.34 6.40 -21.17
CA LYS A 372 -13.65 6.78 -19.93
C LYS A 372 -13.68 8.30 -19.81
N TYR A 373 -14.43 8.79 -18.83
CA TYR A 373 -14.62 10.23 -18.61
C TYR A 373 -13.48 10.83 -17.81
N THR A 374 -13.01 12.00 -18.23
CA THR A 374 -11.87 12.71 -17.66
C THR A 374 -12.19 14.17 -17.34
N ILE A 375 -11.55 14.71 -16.32
CA ILE A 375 -11.57 16.13 -15.95
C ILE A 375 -10.15 16.68 -16.05
N GLY A 376 -10.04 17.94 -16.53
CA GLY A 376 -8.77 18.63 -16.69
C GLY A 376 -7.94 18.11 -17.87
N SER A 377 -7.06 18.97 -18.36
CA SER A 377 -6.11 18.63 -19.43
C SER A 377 -4.94 19.62 -19.31
N THR A 378 -3.75 19.13 -19.00
CA THR A 378 -2.55 19.98 -18.85
C THR A 378 -1.28 19.17 -19.13
N THR A 379 -0.24 19.87 -19.58
CA THR A 379 1.11 19.29 -19.72
C THR A 379 1.93 19.42 -18.42
N ASP A 380 1.47 20.18 -17.43
CA ASP A 380 2.13 20.29 -16.12
C ASP A 380 1.58 19.25 -15.14
N TYR A 381 2.40 18.26 -14.81
CA TYR A 381 2.04 17.20 -13.88
C TYR A 381 1.70 17.74 -12.47
N ASN A 382 2.34 18.81 -12.01
CA ASN A 382 2.03 19.39 -10.70
C ASN A 382 0.66 20.08 -10.70
N GLU A 383 0.24 20.65 -11.83
CA GLU A 383 -1.09 21.24 -11.98
C GLU A 383 -2.19 20.18 -11.91
N ILE A 384 -2.04 19.07 -12.64
CA ILE A 384 -3.03 17.99 -12.60
C ILE A 384 -3.11 17.35 -11.22
N LEU A 385 -2.02 17.29 -10.48
CA LEU A 385 -2.03 16.82 -9.08
C LEU A 385 -2.83 17.74 -8.17
N ARG A 386 -2.67 19.07 -8.31
CA ARG A 386 -3.46 20.04 -7.55
C ARG A 386 -4.95 19.93 -7.87
N LEU A 387 -5.28 19.79 -9.16
CA LEU A 387 -6.65 19.59 -9.60
C LEU A 387 -7.22 18.27 -9.05
N LYS A 388 -6.47 17.16 -9.11
CA LYS A 388 -6.90 15.89 -8.51
C LYS A 388 -7.20 16.03 -7.03
N LYS A 389 -6.37 16.76 -6.29
CA LYS A 389 -6.57 17.01 -4.86
C LYS A 389 -7.86 17.78 -4.59
N SER A 390 -8.16 18.81 -5.39
CA SER A 390 -9.41 19.59 -5.24
C SER A 390 -10.68 18.79 -5.60
N LEU A 391 -10.54 17.75 -6.42
CA LEU A 391 -11.64 16.87 -6.84
C LEU A 391 -11.83 15.65 -5.92
N GLY A 392 -10.91 15.41 -4.97
CA GLY A 392 -10.84 14.16 -4.19
C GLY A 392 -12.14 13.78 -3.50
N ASP A 393 -12.81 14.73 -2.84
CA ASP A 393 -14.08 14.48 -2.16
C ASP A 393 -15.27 14.28 -3.12
N LYS A 394 -15.18 14.89 -4.31
CA LYS A 394 -16.21 14.73 -5.35
C LYS A 394 -16.09 13.40 -6.10
N PHE A 395 -14.87 12.96 -6.37
CA PHE A 395 -14.59 11.77 -7.16
C PHE A 395 -13.58 10.85 -6.45
N PRO A 396 -13.98 10.20 -5.35
CA PRO A 396 -13.13 9.22 -4.68
C PRO A 396 -12.86 8.06 -5.64
N GLY A 397 -11.59 7.74 -5.86
CA GLY A 397 -11.19 6.71 -6.83
C GLY A 397 -10.79 7.25 -8.22
N SER A 398 -10.84 8.58 -8.44
CA SER A 398 -10.29 9.17 -9.66
C SER A 398 -8.76 9.06 -9.70
N PHE A 399 -8.20 8.89 -10.90
CA PHE A 399 -6.74 8.77 -11.08
C PHE A 399 -6.27 9.52 -12.32
N ILE A 400 -4.95 9.80 -12.37
CA ILE A 400 -4.36 10.52 -13.49
C ILE A 400 -4.05 9.53 -14.62
N VAL A 401 -4.45 9.91 -15.84
CA VAL A 401 -4.11 9.25 -17.10
C VAL A 401 -3.28 10.20 -17.96
N ALA A 402 -2.46 9.67 -18.85
CA ALA A 402 -1.61 10.47 -19.71
C ALA A 402 -1.77 10.09 -21.17
N PHE A 403 -1.63 11.10 -22.03
CA PHE A 403 -1.73 10.96 -23.49
C PHE A 403 -0.54 11.66 -24.15
N LYS A 404 -0.10 11.14 -25.26
CA LYS A 404 0.90 11.79 -26.13
C LYS A 404 0.48 11.58 -27.58
N ASN A 405 0.42 12.68 -28.34
CA ASN A 405 -0.05 12.67 -29.73
C ASN A 405 -1.43 11.99 -29.90
N GLY A 406 -2.33 12.19 -28.92
CA GLY A 406 -3.68 11.58 -28.92
C GLY A 406 -3.75 10.12 -28.48
N GLU A 407 -2.63 9.43 -28.30
CA GLU A 407 -2.56 8.06 -27.81
C GLU A 407 -2.35 8.00 -26.29
N LYS A 408 -3.02 7.06 -25.64
CA LYS A 408 -2.80 6.83 -24.21
C LYS A 408 -1.43 6.20 -23.99
N ILE A 409 -0.65 6.81 -23.10
CA ILE A 409 0.66 6.30 -22.66
C ILE A 409 0.62 5.99 -21.17
N THR A 410 1.63 5.26 -20.67
CA THR A 410 1.71 5.05 -19.22
C THR A 410 1.96 6.37 -18.51
N THR A 411 1.30 6.57 -17.38
CA THR A 411 1.48 7.79 -16.56
C THR A 411 2.94 7.92 -16.10
N ALA A 412 3.62 6.80 -15.89
CA ALA A 412 5.02 6.77 -15.51
C ALA A 412 5.94 7.31 -16.62
N ASP A 413 5.73 6.91 -17.90
CA ASP A 413 6.50 7.43 -19.02
C ASP A 413 6.26 8.92 -19.23
N ALA A 414 5.00 9.35 -19.14
CA ALA A 414 4.63 10.74 -19.23
C ALA A 414 5.33 11.60 -18.16
N ILE A 415 5.38 11.12 -16.93
CA ILE A 415 6.05 11.81 -15.80
C ILE A 415 7.55 11.86 -16.02
N ARG A 416 8.14 10.76 -16.51
CA ARG A 416 9.59 10.72 -16.82
C ARG A 416 9.94 11.77 -17.86
N GLU A 417 9.17 11.87 -18.94
CA GLU A 417 9.34 12.84 -20.00
C GLU A 417 9.12 14.29 -19.51
N TYR A 418 8.04 14.52 -18.76
CA TYR A 418 7.78 15.83 -18.14
C TYR A 418 8.96 16.32 -17.31
N ARG A 419 9.60 15.43 -16.54
CA ARG A 419 10.78 15.76 -15.72
C ARG A 419 12.02 16.04 -16.56
N ALA A 420 12.24 15.27 -17.63
CA ALA A 420 13.35 15.46 -18.52
C ALA A 420 13.27 16.84 -19.21
N ASN A 421 12.06 17.27 -19.58
CA ASN A 421 11.80 18.55 -20.23
C ASN A 421 11.84 19.76 -19.28
N LYS A 422 11.86 19.53 -17.95
CA LYS A 422 11.92 20.60 -16.94
C LYS A 422 13.34 20.86 -16.40
N ARG A 423 14.31 20.05 -16.82
CA ARG A 423 15.74 20.25 -16.55
C ARG A 423 16.37 21.07 -17.65
#